data_5e8eede1aacd008ee0314358c0e53d16
#
_entry.id   5e8eede1aacd008ee0314358c0e53d16
#
_cell.length_a   1.000
_cell.length_b   1.000
_cell.length_c   1.000
_cell.angle_alpha   90.00
_cell.angle_beta   90.00
_cell.angle_gamma   90.00
#
_symmetry.space_group_name_H-M   'P 1'
#
loop_
_entity.id
_entity.type
_entity.pdbx_description
1 polymer ?
#
loop_
_entity_poly.entity_id
_entity_poly.type
_entity_poly.pdbx_seq_one_letter_code
_entity_poly.pdbx_strand_id
1 'polypeptide(L)'
;MTFKKKILGVLTAIVGVSVSASAFAATEIQWWHAMGGVNGERVNKIANDFNATQSEYKVLPAYKGNYTETMTAAVAAFRAKQQPHIVQVFEVGTATMMAAKGAVYPVEQVMKDAGEPFDKSDYLPAVISYYQTPNGDLLSMPFNSSTPVLWYNKDAFKKAGVTSVPKTWSDMKSASEKLVAAGYKCGFSFGYQSWVMIENYSTWHNLPIGTNENGFGGLDTEFTFNNDKVKNIIGDVASWSKDKLFTYGGPRGDSLPMYANGECGMWMNSSAYYGSIKKQAKFAFGQSMLPLDTKAASKPQNSIIGGATLWVLKGHDKGDYKGVAKFMTYLSSPEVQAWWHQETGYVPITKAAYELSKKQGFYNSNPGTDTAIKQLSLNAPTANSRGLRFGSFVQIRDIINEEMEAIWNGSKTASQGLDDAAERGNKLLRKFEKANN
;
A
#
# COMPACT_ATOMS: atom_id res chain seq x y z
N MET A 1 -63.49 -28.42 76.36
CA MET A 1 -62.63 -29.39 75.65
C MET A 1 -62.41 -28.87 74.23
N THR A 2 -61.22 -28.31 74.02
CA THR A 2 -60.90 -27.67 72.72
C THR A 2 -59.60 -28.26 72.22
N PHE A 3 -59.64 -29.00 71.12
CA PHE A 3 -58.49 -29.61 70.44
C PHE A 3 -57.77 -28.57 69.55
N LYS A 4 -56.52 -28.27 69.85
CA LYS A 4 -55.65 -27.51 69.02
C LYS A 4 -54.97 -28.45 68.02
N LYS A 5 -55.22 -28.29 66.71
CA LYS A 5 -54.43 -28.92 65.64
C LYS A 5 -53.20 -28.11 65.39
N LYS A 6 -52.00 -28.71 65.51
CA LYS A 6 -50.73 -28.16 65.04
C LYS A 6 -50.53 -28.51 63.57
N ILE A 7 -50.41 -27.51 62.77
CA ILE A 7 -50.00 -27.64 61.36
C ILE A 7 -48.47 -27.52 61.30
N LEU A 8 -47.80 -28.57 60.83
CA LEU A 8 -46.37 -28.62 60.62
C LEU A 8 -46.10 -28.16 59.19
N GLY A 9 -45.55 -26.94 59.03
CA GLY A 9 -45.16 -26.43 57.71
C GLY A 9 -43.77 -26.96 57.36
N VAL A 10 -43.65 -27.68 56.24
CA VAL A 10 -42.41 -28.11 55.65
C VAL A 10 -41.90 -26.95 54.74
N LEU A 11 -40.82 -26.30 55.18
CA LEU A 11 -40.12 -25.33 54.34
C LEU A 11 -39.16 -26.08 53.40
N THR A 12 -39.50 -26.18 52.12
CA THR A 12 -38.57 -26.68 51.08
C THR A 12 -37.64 -25.54 50.66
N ALA A 13 -36.37 -25.56 51.08
CA ALA A 13 -35.35 -24.63 50.64
C ALA A 13 -34.86 -25.03 49.27
N ILE A 14 -35.25 -24.24 48.22
CA ILE A 14 -34.70 -24.35 46.89
C ILE A 14 -33.33 -23.66 46.89
N VAL A 15 -32.25 -24.46 46.93
CA VAL A 15 -30.88 -23.96 46.70
C VAL A 15 -30.71 -23.70 45.21
N GLY A 16 -30.86 -22.44 44.79
CA GLY A 16 -30.55 -22.00 43.47
C GLY A 16 -29.02 -22.02 43.28
N VAL A 17 -28.51 -22.98 42.51
CA VAL A 17 -27.11 -22.97 42.06
C VAL A 17 -26.99 -21.90 40.95
N SER A 18 -26.54 -20.72 41.35
CA SER A 18 -26.15 -19.67 40.42
C SER A 18 -24.83 -20.10 39.75
N VAL A 19 -24.89 -20.66 38.55
CA VAL A 19 -23.72 -20.83 37.70
C VAL A 19 -23.30 -19.44 37.23
N SER A 20 -22.36 -18.85 37.96
CA SER A 20 -21.67 -17.65 37.53
C SER A 20 -20.83 -18.02 36.29
N ALA A 21 -21.33 -17.77 35.10
CA ALA A 21 -20.52 -17.80 33.91
C ALA A 21 -19.43 -16.71 34.09
N SER A 22 -18.22 -17.13 34.40
CA SER A 22 -17.06 -16.24 34.35
C SER A 22 -16.95 -15.76 32.90
N ALA A 23 -17.41 -14.55 32.61
CA ALA A 23 -17.11 -13.88 31.36
C ALA A 23 -15.60 -13.65 31.35
N PHE A 24 -14.85 -14.51 30.66
CA PHE A 24 -13.45 -14.24 30.39
C PHE A 24 -13.39 -12.95 29.56
N ALA A 25 -12.56 -12.00 29.99
CA ALA A 25 -12.32 -10.81 29.18
C ALA A 25 -11.72 -11.23 27.84
N ALA A 26 -12.20 -10.62 26.76
CA ALA A 26 -11.67 -10.90 25.43
C ALA A 26 -10.17 -10.63 25.37
N THR A 27 -9.41 -11.51 24.72
CA THR A 27 -7.97 -11.31 24.48
C THR A 27 -7.77 -10.13 23.56
N GLU A 28 -7.01 -9.13 23.99
CA GLU A 28 -6.77 -7.91 23.22
C GLU A 28 -5.62 -8.09 22.22
N ILE A 29 -5.89 -7.82 20.94
CA ILE A 29 -4.94 -7.89 19.83
C ILE A 29 -4.62 -6.47 19.36
N GLN A 30 -3.43 -5.98 19.65
CA GLN A 30 -2.98 -4.65 19.20
C GLN A 30 -2.58 -4.67 17.74
N TRP A 31 -3.17 -3.79 16.95
CA TRP A 31 -2.84 -3.57 15.54
C TRP A 31 -2.37 -2.12 15.32
N TRP A 32 -1.06 -1.93 15.09
CA TRP A 32 -0.51 -0.62 14.76
C TRP A 32 -0.52 -0.39 13.26
N HIS A 33 -1.06 0.77 12.84
CA HIS A 33 -1.26 1.08 11.43
C HIS A 33 -0.93 2.55 11.08
N ALA A 34 -0.73 2.80 9.78
CA ALA A 34 -0.39 4.11 9.21
C ALA A 34 -1.55 4.74 8.41
N MET A 35 -2.77 4.22 8.57
CA MET A 35 -3.94 4.72 7.85
C MET A 35 -4.53 5.93 8.57
N GLY A 36 -4.33 7.12 8.00
CA GLY A 36 -4.94 8.36 8.48
C GLY A 36 -6.24 8.72 7.76
N GLY A 37 -6.93 9.75 8.26
CA GLY A 37 -8.14 10.30 7.64
C GLY A 37 -9.22 9.24 7.41
N VAL A 38 -9.90 9.33 6.28
CA VAL A 38 -11.01 8.42 5.91
C VAL A 38 -10.59 6.95 5.89
N ASN A 39 -9.33 6.64 5.53
CA ASN A 39 -8.86 5.25 5.56
C ASN A 39 -8.64 4.74 6.99
N GLY A 40 -8.30 5.62 7.93
CA GLY A 40 -8.27 5.29 9.36
C GLY A 40 -9.66 4.95 9.91
N GLU A 41 -10.69 5.69 9.51
CA GLU A 41 -12.08 5.38 9.86
C GLU A 41 -12.49 3.98 9.35
N ARG A 42 -12.07 3.63 8.13
CA ARG A 42 -12.33 2.32 7.53
C ARG A 42 -11.58 1.18 8.23
N VAL A 43 -10.34 1.41 8.67
CA VAL A 43 -9.58 0.46 9.51
C VAL A 43 -10.31 0.20 10.83
N ASN A 44 -10.76 1.26 11.49
CA ASN A 44 -11.56 1.14 12.71
C ASN A 44 -12.85 0.36 12.48
N LYS A 45 -13.52 0.59 11.33
CA LYS A 45 -14.72 -0.19 10.96
C LYS A 45 -14.40 -1.68 10.81
N ILE A 46 -13.35 -2.05 10.10
CA ILE A 46 -12.94 -3.47 9.95
C ILE A 46 -12.72 -4.12 11.32
N ALA A 47 -11.98 -3.45 12.23
CA ALA A 47 -11.74 -3.98 13.56
C ALA A 47 -13.03 -4.10 14.39
N ASN A 48 -13.90 -3.10 14.34
CA ASN A 48 -15.19 -3.11 15.04
C ASN A 48 -16.11 -4.21 14.51
N ASP A 49 -16.19 -4.38 13.19
CA ASP A 49 -16.99 -5.42 12.56
C ASP A 49 -16.48 -6.82 12.96
N PHE A 50 -15.17 -7.06 12.94
CA PHE A 50 -14.59 -8.31 13.47
C PHE A 50 -14.94 -8.53 14.94
N ASN A 51 -14.75 -7.51 15.77
CA ASN A 51 -15.05 -7.59 17.20
C ASN A 51 -16.53 -7.89 17.50
N ALA A 52 -17.43 -7.50 16.58
CA ALA A 52 -18.87 -7.80 16.70
C ALA A 52 -19.23 -9.23 16.28
N THR A 53 -18.37 -9.95 15.56
CA THR A 53 -18.67 -11.32 15.09
C THR A 53 -18.42 -12.40 16.15
N GLN A 54 -17.67 -12.10 17.20
CA GLN A 54 -17.25 -13.06 18.23
C GLN A 54 -16.87 -12.30 19.52
N SER A 55 -16.69 -13.02 20.65
CA SER A 55 -16.40 -12.45 21.98
C SER A 55 -15.05 -12.91 22.58
N GLU A 56 -14.30 -13.76 21.87
CA GLU A 56 -13.04 -14.32 22.39
C GLU A 56 -11.86 -13.35 22.24
N TYR A 57 -11.88 -12.52 21.18
CA TYR A 57 -10.79 -11.62 20.81
C TYR A 57 -11.30 -10.20 20.55
N LYS A 58 -10.47 -9.21 20.83
CA LYS A 58 -10.77 -7.80 20.58
C LYS A 58 -9.60 -7.15 19.88
N VAL A 59 -9.73 -6.87 18.60
CA VAL A 59 -8.72 -6.14 17.83
C VAL A 59 -8.81 -4.66 18.16
N LEU A 60 -7.67 -4.07 18.55
CA LEU A 60 -7.50 -2.68 18.93
C LEU A 60 -6.58 -1.98 17.91
N PRO A 61 -7.13 -1.33 16.88
CA PRO A 61 -6.33 -0.57 15.93
C PRO A 61 -5.79 0.70 16.59
N ALA A 62 -4.52 1.01 16.33
CA ALA A 62 -3.87 2.22 16.80
C ALA A 62 -3.10 2.90 15.67
N TYR A 63 -3.53 4.09 15.28
CA TYR A 63 -2.82 4.93 14.32
C TYR A 63 -1.49 5.43 14.93
N LYS A 64 -0.38 5.19 14.23
CA LYS A 64 0.98 5.54 14.67
C LYS A 64 1.69 6.54 13.75
N GLY A 65 0.92 7.38 13.06
CA GLY A 65 1.46 8.31 12.07
C GLY A 65 1.57 7.69 10.67
N ASN A 66 2.44 8.24 9.82
CA ASN A 66 2.69 7.69 8.50
C ASN A 66 3.45 6.36 8.54
N TYR A 67 3.71 5.76 7.38
CA TYR A 67 4.39 4.45 7.30
C TYR A 67 5.77 4.43 7.96
N THR A 68 6.57 5.47 7.76
CA THR A 68 7.91 5.60 8.34
C THR A 68 7.84 5.72 9.87
N GLU A 69 6.92 6.55 10.38
CA GLU A 69 6.68 6.73 11.81
C GLU A 69 6.18 5.44 12.46
N THR A 70 5.21 4.76 11.83
CA THR A 70 4.67 3.48 12.32
C THR A 70 5.76 2.40 12.40
N MET A 71 6.59 2.26 11.36
CA MET A 71 7.69 1.30 11.35
C MET A 71 8.74 1.63 12.40
N THR A 72 9.12 2.91 12.55
CA THR A 72 10.08 3.37 13.55
C THR A 72 9.58 3.10 14.97
N ALA A 73 8.31 3.40 15.23
CA ALA A 73 7.67 3.12 16.50
C ALA A 73 7.66 1.62 16.83
N ALA A 74 7.36 0.76 15.83
CA ALA A 74 7.36 -0.69 16.03
C ALA A 74 8.75 -1.24 16.33
N VAL A 75 9.79 -0.75 15.66
CA VAL A 75 11.19 -1.14 15.95
C VAL A 75 11.60 -0.73 17.37
N ALA A 76 11.25 0.48 17.79
CA ALA A 76 11.53 0.96 19.15
C ALA A 76 10.79 0.12 20.22
N ALA A 77 9.50 -0.15 19.98
CA ALA A 77 8.68 -0.96 20.88
C ALA A 77 9.19 -2.41 21.00
N PHE A 78 9.63 -3.01 19.87
CA PHE A 78 10.20 -4.36 19.90
C PHE A 78 11.46 -4.42 20.77
N ARG A 79 12.35 -3.43 20.64
CA ARG A 79 13.54 -3.33 21.52
C ARG A 79 13.19 -3.16 22.99
N ALA A 80 12.09 -2.48 23.29
CA ALA A 80 11.56 -2.29 24.64
C ALA A 80 10.69 -3.46 25.14
N LYS A 81 10.48 -4.51 24.34
CA LYS A 81 9.55 -5.64 24.61
C LYS A 81 8.09 -5.18 24.84
N GLN A 82 7.67 -4.16 24.09
CA GLN A 82 6.32 -3.55 24.13
C GLN A 82 5.70 -3.48 22.72
N GLN A 83 6.14 -4.37 21.84
CA GLN A 83 5.66 -4.41 20.46
C GLN A 83 4.17 -4.76 20.37
N PRO A 84 3.46 -4.30 19.31
CA PRO A 84 2.11 -4.77 19.02
C PRO A 84 2.12 -6.22 18.50
N HIS A 85 0.96 -6.86 18.46
CA HIS A 85 0.80 -8.17 17.81
C HIS A 85 0.95 -8.06 16.29
N ILE A 86 0.35 -7.01 15.73
CA ILE A 86 0.32 -6.75 14.28
C ILE A 86 0.84 -5.33 14.03
N VAL A 87 1.75 -5.21 13.07
CA VAL A 87 2.20 -3.90 12.56
C VAL A 87 2.05 -3.83 11.04
N GLN A 88 1.49 -2.73 10.56
CA GLN A 88 1.43 -2.40 9.15
C GLN A 88 2.77 -1.80 8.70
N VAL A 89 3.45 -2.47 7.75
CA VAL A 89 4.70 -1.99 7.16
C VAL A 89 4.54 -1.88 5.65
N PHE A 90 4.94 -0.74 5.11
CA PHE A 90 4.89 -0.50 3.68
C PHE A 90 5.96 -1.29 2.91
N GLU A 91 5.79 -1.41 1.61
CA GLU A 91 6.55 -2.33 0.74
C GLU A 91 8.07 -2.13 0.84
N VAL A 92 8.55 -0.90 0.93
CA VAL A 92 10.01 -0.60 1.03
C VAL A 92 10.62 -1.02 2.37
N GLY A 93 9.79 -1.30 3.38
CA GLY A 93 10.24 -1.84 4.66
C GLY A 93 10.51 -3.35 4.63
N THR A 94 10.11 -4.05 3.57
CA THR A 94 10.13 -5.52 3.48
C THR A 94 11.52 -6.11 3.75
N ALA A 95 12.56 -5.62 3.09
CA ALA A 95 13.93 -6.14 3.30
C ALA A 95 14.41 -5.94 4.74
N THR A 96 14.08 -4.81 5.34
CA THR A 96 14.41 -4.52 6.76
C THR A 96 13.67 -5.46 7.71
N MET A 97 12.39 -5.73 7.45
CA MET A 97 11.62 -6.69 8.25
C MET A 97 12.13 -8.13 8.09
N MET A 98 12.52 -8.52 6.89
CA MET A 98 13.13 -9.84 6.64
C MET A 98 14.48 -10.00 7.36
N ALA A 99 15.26 -8.94 7.48
CA ALA A 99 16.53 -8.93 8.21
C ALA A 99 16.37 -8.89 9.74
N ALA A 100 15.18 -8.58 10.26
CA ALA A 100 14.88 -8.53 11.69
C ALA A 100 14.77 -9.95 12.28
N LYS A 101 15.92 -10.65 12.40
CA LYS A 101 16.01 -12.04 12.88
C LYS A 101 15.34 -12.19 14.24
N GLY A 102 14.42 -13.13 14.36
CA GLY A 102 13.72 -13.44 15.61
C GLY A 102 12.56 -12.49 15.99
N ALA A 103 12.34 -11.40 15.26
CA ALA A 103 11.25 -10.45 15.55
C ALA A 103 9.92 -10.82 14.87
N VAL A 104 9.99 -11.40 13.70
CA VAL A 104 8.81 -11.71 12.86
C VAL A 104 8.34 -13.14 13.10
N TYR A 105 7.02 -13.31 13.23
CA TYR A 105 6.36 -14.60 13.13
C TYR A 105 5.76 -14.72 11.72
N PRO A 106 6.31 -15.55 10.82
CA PRO A 106 5.83 -15.68 9.45
C PRO A 106 4.33 -15.98 9.40
N VAL A 107 3.59 -15.25 8.57
CA VAL A 107 2.12 -15.37 8.55
C VAL A 107 1.66 -16.78 8.19
N GLU A 108 2.31 -17.47 7.24
CA GLU A 108 1.99 -18.87 6.93
C GLU A 108 2.09 -19.77 8.15
N GLN A 109 3.12 -19.54 9.00
CA GLN A 109 3.31 -20.32 10.20
C GLN A 109 2.28 -19.96 11.29
N VAL A 110 1.93 -18.66 11.43
CA VAL A 110 0.88 -18.22 12.35
C VAL A 110 -0.46 -18.87 12.01
N MET A 111 -0.85 -18.86 10.74
CA MET A 111 -2.10 -19.46 10.27
C MET A 111 -2.12 -20.97 10.51
N LYS A 112 -1.02 -21.65 10.15
CA LYS A 112 -0.85 -23.10 10.39
C LYS A 112 -0.94 -23.47 11.88
N ASP A 113 -0.21 -22.76 12.72
CA ASP A 113 -0.15 -23.07 14.17
C ASP A 113 -1.47 -22.77 14.89
N ALA A 114 -2.26 -21.83 14.35
CA ALA A 114 -3.61 -21.53 14.81
C ALA A 114 -4.68 -22.49 14.28
N GLY A 115 -4.37 -23.26 13.24
CA GLY A 115 -5.34 -24.14 12.55
C GLY A 115 -6.33 -23.37 11.66
N GLU A 116 -5.97 -22.14 11.25
CA GLU A 116 -6.78 -21.34 10.35
C GLU A 116 -6.46 -21.68 8.88
N PRO A 117 -7.48 -21.71 7.98
CA PRO A 117 -7.27 -21.99 6.58
C PRO A 117 -6.45 -20.89 5.93
N PHE A 118 -5.43 -21.28 5.18
CA PHE A 118 -4.60 -20.34 4.43
C PHE A 118 -4.02 -21.00 3.18
N ASP A 119 -4.38 -20.46 2.01
CA ASP A 119 -3.78 -20.83 0.73
C ASP A 119 -3.28 -19.58 0.01
N LYS A 120 -1.96 -19.44 -0.12
CA LYS A 120 -1.37 -18.30 -0.83
C LYS A 120 -1.74 -18.25 -2.32
N SER A 121 -2.21 -19.34 -2.91
CA SER A 121 -2.68 -19.37 -4.30
C SER A 121 -3.98 -18.59 -4.52
N ASP A 122 -4.73 -18.29 -3.46
CA ASP A 122 -5.93 -17.43 -3.50
C ASP A 122 -5.60 -15.96 -3.72
N TYR A 123 -4.38 -15.56 -3.40
CA TYR A 123 -3.94 -14.17 -3.52
C TYR A 123 -3.48 -13.83 -4.94
N LEU A 124 -3.51 -12.54 -5.27
CA LEU A 124 -3.00 -12.06 -6.56
C LEU A 124 -1.48 -12.19 -6.61
N PRO A 125 -0.91 -12.88 -7.62
CA PRO A 125 0.55 -13.08 -7.72
C PRO A 125 1.34 -11.78 -7.68
N ALA A 126 0.87 -10.71 -8.34
CA ALA A 126 1.52 -9.40 -8.34
C ALA A 126 1.58 -8.73 -6.95
N VAL A 127 0.74 -9.17 -6.00
CA VAL A 127 0.76 -8.68 -4.62
C VAL A 127 1.70 -9.53 -3.76
N ILE A 128 1.55 -10.87 -3.79
CA ILE A 128 2.31 -11.73 -2.87
C ILE A 128 3.79 -11.87 -3.25
N SER A 129 4.13 -11.82 -4.54
CA SER A 129 5.52 -11.97 -5.01
C SER A 129 6.48 -10.95 -4.38
N TYR A 130 5.97 -9.77 -4.04
CA TYR A 130 6.76 -8.73 -3.37
C TYR A 130 7.14 -9.12 -1.94
N TYR A 131 6.32 -9.91 -1.24
CA TYR A 131 6.47 -10.22 0.19
C TYR A 131 6.98 -11.63 0.47
N GLN A 132 7.17 -12.44 -0.57
CA GLN A 132 7.70 -13.80 -0.46
C GLN A 132 9.22 -13.82 -0.29
N THR A 133 9.71 -14.79 0.48
CA THR A 133 11.13 -15.15 0.49
C THR A 133 11.57 -15.73 -0.87
N PRO A 134 12.88 -15.88 -1.14
CA PRO A 134 13.36 -16.61 -2.31
C PRO A 134 12.80 -18.04 -2.41
N ASN A 135 12.47 -18.67 -1.28
CA ASN A 135 11.88 -20.02 -1.23
C ASN A 135 10.36 -20.01 -1.44
N GLY A 136 9.75 -18.84 -1.60
CA GLY A 136 8.31 -18.71 -1.81
C GLY A 136 7.47 -18.66 -0.54
N ASP A 137 8.06 -18.59 0.67
CA ASP A 137 7.32 -18.46 1.92
C ASP A 137 6.78 -17.04 2.07
N LEU A 138 5.52 -16.89 2.44
CA LEU A 138 4.91 -15.59 2.69
C LEU A 138 5.09 -15.20 4.17
N LEU A 139 5.80 -14.10 4.41
CA LEU A 139 6.14 -13.68 5.77
C LEU A 139 5.10 -12.76 6.41
N SER A 140 4.32 -12.05 5.61
CA SER A 140 3.34 -11.06 6.07
C SER A 140 2.04 -11.16 5.29
N MET A 141 0.93 -10.77 5.91
CA MET A 141 -0.40 -10.80 5.30
C MET A 141 -0.58 -9.59 4.40
N PRO A 142 -0.82 -9.75 3.08
CA PRO A 142 -1.20 -8.63 2.23
C PRO A 142 -2.44 -7.90 2.78
N PHE A 143 -2.45 -6.57 2.68
CA PHE A 143 -3.59 -5.79 3.17
C PHE A 143 -4.01 -4.71 2.19
N ASN A 144 -3.23 -3.64 2.06
CA ASN A 144 -3.56 -2.48 1.26
C ASN A 144 -2.52 -2.28 0.17
N SER A 145 -2.71 -2.93 -0.96
CA SER A 145 -1.85 -2.81 -2.12
C SER A 145 -2.46 -1.89 -3.16
N SER A 146 -1.64 -1.09 -3.82
CA SER A 146 -2.01 -0.19 -4.90
C SER A 146 -0.91 -0.15 -5.94
N THR A 147 -1.14 0.56 -7.04
CA THR A 147 -0.10 0.93 -8.01
C THR A 147 -0.39 2.34 -8.52
N PRO A 148 0.60 3.12 -8.99
CA PRO A 148 0.31 4.41 -9.56
C PRO A 148 -0.47 4.25 -10.85
N VAL A 149 -1.44 5.15 -11.04
CA VAL A 149 -2.25 5.26 -12.25
C VAL A 149 -2.29 6.71 -12.70
N LEU A 150 -2.65 6.94 -13.95
CA LEU A 150 -2.93 8.27 -14.46
C LEU A 150 -4.40 8.63 -14.16
N TRP A 151 -4.62 9.58 -13.26
CA TRP A 151 -5.90 10.23 -13.04
C TRP A 151 -6.09 11.37 -14.01
N TYR A 152 -7.27 11.53 -14.60
CA TYR A 152 -7.57 12.64 -15.50
C TYR A 152 -8.95 13.23 -15.27
N ASN A 153 -9.05 14.55 -15.41
CA ASN A 153 -10.28 15.32 -15.31
C ASN A 153 -10.98 15.34 -16.68
N LYS A 154 -12.12 14.64 -16.80
CA LYS A 154 -12.88 14.51 -18.05
C LYS A 154 -13.45 15.85 -18.51
N ASP A 155 -13.87 16.70 -17.59
CA ASP A 155 -14.43 18.01 -17.90
C ASP A 155 -13.34 18.95 -18.41
N ALA A 156 -12.14 18.89 -17.79
CA ALA A 156 -10.97 19.62 -18.26
C ALA A 156 -10.54 19.18 -19.66
N PHE A 157 -10.52 17.87 -19.92
CA PHE A 157 -10.20 17.32 -21.25
C PHE A 157 -11.17 17.83 -22.31
N LYS A 158 -12.47 17.77 -22.00
CA LYS A 158 -13.52 18.30 -22.90
C LYS A 158 -13.32 19.78 -23.19
N LYS A 159 -13.10 20.61 -22.14
CA LYS A 159 -12.87 22.06 -22.27
C LYS A 159 -11.61 22.39 -23.07
N ALA A 160 -10.52 21.61 -22.87
CA ALA A 160 -9.24 21.82 -23.53
C ALA A 160 -9.14 21.17 -24.92
N GLY A 161 -10.19 20.50 -25.41
CA GLY A 161 -10.15 19.78 -26.67
C GLY A 161 -9.17 18.58 -26.68
N VAL A 162 -8.95 17.94 -25.54
CA VAL A 162 -8.20 16.68 -25.42
C VAL A 162 -9.16 15.54 -25.71
N THR A 163 -9.04 14.93 -26.88
CA THR A 163 -9.99 13.93 -27.40
C THR A 163 -9.67 12.49 -27.00
N SER A 164 -8.46 12.22 -26.52
CA SER A 164 -8.01 10.90 -26.07
C SER A 164 -7.20 10.97 -24.79
N VAL A 165 -7.33 9.94 -23.96
CA VAL A 165 -6.51 9.82 -22.75
C VAL A 165 -5.07 9.51 -23.14
N PRO A 166 -4.07 10.22 -22.60
CA PRO A 166 -2.66 9.98 -22.89
C PRO A 166 -2.24 8.53 -22.65
N LYS A 167 -1.54 7.95 -23.62
CA LYS A 167 -0.95 6.61 -23.54
C LYS A 167 0.57 6.65 -23.54
N THR A 168 1.15 7.73 -24.00
CA THR A 168 2.60 7.95 -24.06
C THR A 168 2.99 9.26 -23.37
N TRP A 169 4.27 9.41 -23.03
CA TRP A 169 4.77 10.68 -22.50
C TRP A 169 4.68 11.84 -23.51
N SER A 170 4.73 11.53 -24.81
CA SER A 170 4.45 12.53 -25.83
C SER A 170 2.99 13.00 -25.79
N ASP A 171 2.03 12.07 -25.58
CA ASP A 171 0.62 12.42 -25.40
C ASP A 171 0.41 13.22 -24.11
N MET A 172 1.12 12.87 -23.02
CA MET A 172 1.09 13.62 -21.77
C MET A 172 1.49 15.08 -21.97
N LYS A 173 2.57 15.32 -22.70
CA LYS A 173 3.04 16.67 -23.04
C LYS A 173 1.98 17.42 -23.85
N SER A 174 1.49 16.83 -24.94
CA SER A 174 0.48 17.46 -25.81
C SER A 174 -0.84 17.76 -25.07
N ALA A 175 -1.31 16.83 -24.22
CA ALA A 175 -2.50 17.08 -23.39
C ALA A 175 -2.25 18.21 -22.39
N SER A 176 -1.06 18.27 -21.77
CA SER A 176 -0.69 19.33 -20.84
C SER A 176 -0.65 20.71 -21.51
N GLU A 177 -0.10 20.80 -22.72
CA GLU A 177 -0.09 22.03 -23.53
C GLU A 177 -1.51 22.55 -23.77
N LYS A 178 -2.43 21.67 -24.18
CA LYS A 178 -3.84 22.01 -24.39
C LYS A 178 -4.54 22.44 -23.08
N LEU A 179 -4.28 21.76 -21.98
CA LEU A 179 -4.85 22.10 -20.67
C LEU A 179 -4.40 23.49 -20.22
N VAL A 180 -3.10 23.78 -20.29
CA VAL A 180 -2.55 25.10 -19.94
C VAL A 180 -3.11 26.19 -20.86
N ALA A 181 -3.18 25.96 -22.17
CA ALA A 181 -3.80 26.87 -23.13
C ALA A 181 -5.30 27.12 -22.85
N ALA A 182 -6.02 26.16 -22.30
CA ALA A 182 -7.41 26.28 -21.88
C ALA A 182 -7.59 26.99 -20.50
N GLY A 183 -6.49 27.46 -19.87
CA GLY A 183 -6.48 28.24 -18.64
C GLY A 183 -6.36 27.42 -17.35
N TYR A 184 -5.98 26.15 -17.42
CA TYR A 184 -5.63 25.37 -16.22
C TYR A 184 -4.27 25.83 -15.67
N LYS A 185 -4.07 25.79 -14.34
CA LYS A 185 -2.84 26.24 -13.71
C LYS A 185 -1.65 25.32 -14.04
N CYS A 186 -1.92 24.02 -14.28
CA CYS A 186 -0.93 23.07 -14.74
C CYS A 186 -1.55 21.94 -15.59
N GLY A 187 -0.76 21.32 -16.43
CA GLY A 187 -1.16 20.15 -17.20
C GLY A 187 -1.30 18.93 -16.29
N PHE A 188 -0.21 18.59 -15.58
CA PHE A 188 -0.21 17.48 -14.62
C PHE A 188 0.68 17.74 -13.41
N SER A 189 0.44 16.93 -12.38
CA SER A 189 1.30 16.76 -11.21
C SER A 189 1.45 15.28 -10.89
N PHE A 190 2.27 14.94 -9.93
CA PHE A 190 2.34 13.59 -9.33
C PHE A 190 2.66 13.68 -7.85
N GLY A 191 2.41 12.60 -7.12
CA GLY A 191 2.89 12.41 -5.76
C GLY A 191 3.79 11.19 -5.66
N TYR A 192 4.37 10.95 -4.47
CA TYR A 192 5.29 9.82 -4.26
C TYR A 192 6.33 9.69 -5.38
N GLN A 193 7.02 10.78 -5.66
CA GLN A 193 7.85 10.98 -6.85
C GLN A 193 8.88 9.88 -7.14
N SER A 194 9.58 9.36 -6.13
CA SER A 194 10.48 8.21 -6.29
C SER A 194 9.74 6.96 -6.76
N TRP A 195 8.59 6.66 -6.14
CA TRP A 195 7.78 5.51 -6.46
C TRP A 195 7.13 5.60 -7.86
N VAL A 196 6.63 6.78 -8.24
CA VAL A 196 5.99 7.00 -9.54
C VAL A 196 7.03 7.09 -10.65
N MET A 197 8.06 7.96 -10.49
CA MET A 197 8.94 8.40 -11.58
C MET A 197 10.25 7.61 -11.68
N ILE A 198 10.63 6.86 -10.66
CA ILE A 198 11.82 5.98 -10.71
C ILE A 198 11.39 4.52 -10.66
N GLU A 199 10.71 4.10 -9.60
CA GLU A 199 10.41 2.70 -9.37
C GLU A 199 9.40 2.15 -10.39
N ASN A 200 8.22 2.78 -10.50
CA ASN A 200 7.20 2.34 -11.45
C ASN A 200 7.51 2.73 -12.90
N TYR A 201 8.19 3.86 -13.13
CA TYR A 201 8.70 4.14 -14.47
C TYR A 201 9.67 3.04 -14.93
N SER A 202 10.64 2.67 -14.11
CA SER A 202 11.62 1.64 -14.48
C SER A 202 10.96 0.29 -14.72
N THR A 203 10.10 -0.17 -13.82
CA THR A 203 9.42 -1.47 -13.98
C THR A 203 8.47 -1.49 -15.15
N TRP A 204 7.75 -0.40 -15.41
CA TRP A 204 6.86 -0.24 -16.57
C TRP A 204 7.59 -0.35 -17.90
N HIS A 205 8.84 0.09 -17.95
CA HIS A 205 9.71 0.03 -19.12
C HIS A 205 10.71 -1.14 -19.09
N ASN A 206 10.56 -2.06 -18.13
CA ASN A 206 11.44 -3.21 -17.92
C ASN A 206 12.92 -2.83 -17.75
N LEU A 207 13.18 -1.73 -17.05
CA LEU A 207 14.51 -1.24 -16.72
C LEU A 207 14.93 -1.69 -15.32
N PRO A 208 16.20 -2.04 -15.08
CA PRO A 208 16.68 -2.35 -13.73
C PRO A 208 16.71 -1.07 -12.87
N ILE A 209 16.39 -1.22 -11.59
CA ILE A 209 16.55 -0.18 -10.56
C ILE A 209 17.84 -0.43 -9.79
N GLY A 210 18.22 -1.67 -9.65
CA GLY A 210 19.47 -2.11 -9.06
C GLY A 210 19.92 -3.45 -9.62
N THR A 211 21.16 -3.82 -9.30
CA THR A 211 21.73 -5.13 -9.63
C THR A 211 21.05 -6.27 -8.87
N ASN A 212 21.46 -7.51 -9.10
CA ASN A 212 20.94 -8.68 -8.40
C ASN A 212 19.41 -8.77 -8.43
N GLU A 213 18.81 -8.56 -9.63
CA GLU A 213 17.35 -8.62 -9.82
C GLU A 213 16.61 -7.64 -8.87
N ASN A 214 17.04 -6.39 -8.83
CA ASN A 214 16.53 -5.37 -7.91
C ASN A 214 16.66 -5.78 -6.42
N GLY A 215 17.76 -6.44 -6.06
CA GLY A 215 18.08 -6.83 -4.69
C GLY A 215 17.49 -8.17 -4.24
N PHE A 216 16.78 -8.89 -5.10
CA PHE A 216 16.27 -10.23 -4.75
C PHE A 216 17.39 -11.30 -4.74
N GLY A 217 18.46 -11.08 -5.51
CA GLY A 217 19.57 -12.04 -5.63
C GLY A 217 20.63 -11.93 -4.52
N GLY A 218 20.65 -10.84 -3.74
CA GLY A 218 21.65 -10.68 -2.68
C GLY A 218 21.74 -9.29 -2.10
N LEU A 219 22.44 -9.17 -0.96
CA LEU A 219 22.61 -7.90 -0.25
C LEU A 219 23.72 -7.00 -0.85
N ASP A 220 24.60 -7.57 -1.70
CA ASP A 220 25.66 -6.88 -2.44
C ASP A 220 25.15 -6.08 -3.65
N THR A 221 23.88 -5.78 -3.66
CA THR A 221 23.20 -5.04 -4.72
C THR A 221 23.62 -3.57 -4.77
N GLU A 222 23.58 -2.98 -5.96
CA GLU A 222 23.87 -1.56 -6.22
C GLU A 222 22.77 -0.95 -7.07
N PHE A 223 22.51 0.35 -6.92
CA PHE A 223 21.55 1.07 -7.73
C PHE A 223 22.05 1.33 -9.15
N THR A 224 21.14 1.19 -10.11
CA THR A 224 21.37 1.43 -11.54
C THR A 224 20.26 2.30 -12.16
N PHE A 225 19.37 2.85 -11.33
CA PHE A 225 18.26 3.68 -11.81
C PHE A 225 18.71 5.02 -12.41
N ASN A 226 19.95 5.45 -12.19
CA ASN A 226 20.54 6.65 -12.77
C ASN A 226 21.05 6.43 -14.23
N ASN A 227 20.39 5.53 -14.97
CA ASN A 227 20.68 5.30 -16.38
C ASN A 227 20.10 6.42 -17.28
N ASP A 228 20.57 6.50 -18.53
CA ASP A 228 20.22 7.57 -19.46
C ASP A 228 18.70 7.68 -19.71
N LYS A 229 17.96 6.56 -19.72
CA LYS A 229 16.52 6.58 -19.97
C LYS A 229 15.78 7.28 -18.83
N VAL A 230 16.12 6.98 -17.58
CA VAL A 230 15.55 7.65 -16.41
C VAL A 230 16.01 9.11 -16.33
N LYS A 231 17.31 9.39 -16.57
CA LYS A 231 17.83 10.76 -16.62
C LYS A 231 17.09 11.62 -17.65
N ASN A 232 16.83 11.06 -18.83
CA ASN A 232 16.17 11.77 -19.91
C ASN A 232 14.71 12.13 -19.55
N ILE A 233 13.91 11.17 -19.07
CA ILE A 233 12.52 11.49 -18.71
C ILE A 233 12.42 12.46 -17.53
N ILE A 234 13.29 12.33 -16.52
CA ILE A 234 13.32 13.26 -15.39
C ILE A 234 13.73 14.66 -15.86
N GLY A 235 14.70 14.75 -16.75
CA GLY A 235 15.11 16.03 -17.36
C GLY A 235 14.02 16.65 -18.24
N ASP A 236 13.35 15.85 -19.07
CA ASP A 236 12.22 16.30 -19.90
C ASP A 236 11.13 16.89 -18.99
N VAL A 237 10.67 16.15 -17.96
CA VAL A 237 9.63 16.60 -17.00
C VAL A 237 10.07 17.85 -16.24
N ALA A 238 11.33 17.93 -15.78
CA ALA A 238 11.85 19.13 -15.12
C ALA A 238 11.79 20.35 -16.05
N SER A 239 12.12 20.16 -17.34
CA SER A 239 12.04 21.25 -18.31
C SER A 239 10.61 21.78 -18.54
N TRP A 240 9.61 20.91 -18.44
CA TRP A 240 8.19 21.23 -18.62
C TRP A 240 7.60 22.10 -17.50
N SER A 241 8.29 22.22 -16.36
CA SER A 241 7.87 23.07 -15.25
C SER A 241 7.81 24.56 -15.65
N LYS A 242 8.70 25.01 -16.56
CA LYS A 242 8.79 26.40 -17.04
C LYS A 242 7.49 26.83 -17.72
N ASP A 243 6.85 25.92 -18.47
CA ASP A 243 5.63 26.15 -19.21
C ASP A 243 4.37 25.68 -18.44
N LYS A 244 4.54 25.32 -17.17
CA LYS A 244 3.46 24.81 -16.30
C LYS A 244 2.81 23.52 -16.83
N LEU A 245 3.47 22.81 -17.75
CA LEU A 245 2.98 21.50 -18.20
C LEU A 245 3.05 20.49 -17.06
N PHE A 246 4.09 20.59 -16.24
CA PHE A 246 4.25 19.89 -14.98
C PHE A 246 4.38 20.88 -13.81
N THR A 247 3.79 20.57 -12.66
CA THR A 247 4.02 21.32 -11.43
C THR A 247 4.19 20.35 -10.26
N TYR A 248 5.32 20.46 -9.55
CA TYR A 248 5.56 19.70 -8.34
C TYR A 248 4.71 20.26 -7.19
N GLY A 249 3.95 19.41 -6.53
CA GLY A 249 3.01 19.81 -5.47
C GLY A 249 3.37 19.27 -4.08
N GLY A 250 4.63 18.86 -3.87
CA GLY A 250 5.10 18.31 -2.61
C GLY A 250 5.19 16.77 -2.59
N PRO A 251 5.83 16.22 -1.55
CA PRO A 251 6.03 14.78 -1.42
C PRO A 251 4.70 14.03 -1.16
N ARG A 252 4.70 12.74 -1.35
CA ARG A 252 3.59 11.81 -1.06
C ARG A 252 2.28 12.21 -1.76
N GLY A 253 1.25 12.51 -0.98
CA GLY A 253 -0.08 12.88 -1.48
C GLY A 253 -0.36 14.38 -1.48
N ASP A 254 0.62 15.21 -1.20
CA ASP A 254 0.45 16.65 -0.96
C ASP A 254 -0.04 17.40 -2.20
N SER A 255 0.20 16.84 -3.40
CA SER A 255 -0.33 17.36 -4.67
C SER A 255 -1.80 17.00 -4.93
N LEU A 256 -2.48 16.20 -4.08
CA LEU A 256 -3.90 15.86 -4.25
C LEU A 256 -4.81 17.11 -4.39
N PRO A 257 -4.66 18.18 -3.59
CA PRO A 257 -5.50 19.37 -3.73
C PRO A 257 -5.40 20.03 -5.11
N MET A 258 -4.23 20.04 -5.73
CA MET A 258 -4.03 20.60 -7.07
C MET A 258 -4.90 19.87 -8.12
N TYR A 259 -5.02 18.55 -8.00
CA TYR A 259 -5.89 17.76 -8.87
C TYR A 259 -7.37 17.85 -8.45
N ALA A 260 -7.67 17.60 -7.17
CA ALA A 260 -9.05 17.52 -6.68
C ALA A 260 -9.80 18.85 -6.79
N ASN A 261 -9.10 20.01 -6.73
CA ASN A 261 -9.66 21.35 -6.94
C ASN A 261 -9.71 21.73 -8.43
N GLY A 262 -9.22 20.87 -9.34
CA GLY A 262 -9.23 21.12 -10.77
C GLY A 262 -8.18 22.13 -11.24
N GLU A 263 -7.12 22.35 -10.50
CA GLU A 263 -6.00 23.22 -10.90
C GLU A 263 -5.15 22.56 -11.97
N CYS A 264 -4.84 21.26 -11.81
CA CYS A 264 -4.18 20.42 -12.81
C CYS A 264 -5.21 19.49 -13.47
N GLY A 265 -5.10 19.32 -14.78
CA GLY A 265 -6.00 18.43 -15.53
C GLY A 265 -5.69 16.95 -15.38
N MET A 266 -4.47 16.60 -14.96
CA MET A 266 -4.01 15.23 -14.79
C MET A 266 -3.18 15.08 -13.50
N TRP A 267 -3.13 13.84 -13.00
CA TRP A 267 -2.36 13.50 -11.81
C TRP A 267 -1.90 12.04 -11.84
N MET A 268 -0.63 11.77 -11.61
CA MET A 268 -0.12 10.42 -11.44
C MET A 268 0.09 10.12 -9.97
N ASN A 269 -0.67 9.17 -9.44
CA ASN A 269 -0.54 8.74 -8.06
C ASN A 269 -1.27 7.41 -7.85
N SER A 270 -1.18 6.88 -6.63
CA SER A 270 -1.81 5.63 -6.21
C SER A 270 -3.29 5.52 -6.61
N SER A 271 -3.68 4.34 -7.07
CA SER A 271 -5.09 3.99 -7.27
C SER A 271 -5.93 4.14 -5.99
N ALA A 272 -5.29 4.04 -4.82
CA ALA A 272 -5.93 4.17 -3.50
C ALA A 272 -6.42 5.60 -3.17
N TYR A 273 -6.19 6.56 -4.05
CA TYR A 273 -6.82 7.87 -3.91
C TYR A 273 -8.27 7.94 -4.44
N TYR A 274 -8.79 6.85 -5.01
CA TYR A 274 -10.15 6.81 -5.54
C TYR A 274 -11.19 7.37 -4.57
N GLY A 275 -11.22 6.86 -3.33
CA GLY A 275 -12.18 7.31 -2.32
C GLY A 275 -12.01 8.79 -1.95
N SER A 276 -10.77 9.29 -1.89
CA SER A 276 -10.48 10.70 -1.60
C SER A 276 -10.88 11.62 -2.76
N ILE A 277 -10.56 11.24 -3.99
CA ILE A 277 -10.94 12.00 -5.19
C ILE A 277 -12.47 12.02 -5.33
N LYS A 278 -13.15 10.89 -5.17
CA LYS A 278 -14.60 10.79 -5.23
C LYS A 278 -15.30 11.71 -4.21
N LYS A 279 -14.70 11.90 -3.03
CA LYS A 279 -15.23 12.79 -1.99
C LYS A 279 -14.96 14.27 -2.27
N GLN A 280 -13.83 14.61 -2.90
CA GLN A 280 -13.33 15.98 -3.00
C GLN A 280 -13.56 16.63 -4.36
N ALA A 281 -13.37 15.87 -5.47
CA ALA A 281 -13.49 16.40 -6.82
C ALA A 281 -14.94 16.70 -7.19
N LYS A 282 -15.15 17.90 -7.77
CA LYS A 282 -16.47 18.36 -8.25
C LYS A 282 -16.59 18.24 -9.78
N PHE A 283 -15.82 17.36 -10.38
CA PHE A 283 -15.78 17.11 -11.82
C PHE A 283 -15.77 15.61 -12.10
N ALA A 284 -16.15 15.21 -13.30
CA ALA A 284 -16.05 13.84 -13.76
C ALA A 284 -14.58 13.47 -13.98
N PHE A 285 -14.13 12.37 -13.37
CA PHE A 285 -12.75 11.90 -13.50
C PHE A 285 -12.68 10.48 -14.06
N GLY A 286 -11.48 10.07 -14.44
CA GLY A 286 -11.19 8.71 -14.88
C GLY A 286 -9.78 8.28 -14.47
N GLN A 287 -9.53 6.98 -14.65
CA GLN A 287 -8.21 6.37 -14.47
C GLN A 287 -7.72 5.77 -15.79
N SER A 288 -6.42 5.82 -16.01
CA SER A 288 -5.73 5.16 -17.10
C SER A 288 -4.42 4.55 -16.60
N MET A 289 -3.88 3.62 -17.38
CA MET A 289 -2.54 3.10 -17.13
C MET A 289 -1.50 4.23 -17.24
N LEU A 290 -0.33 3.99 -16.66
CA LEU A 290 0.82 4.90 -16.79
C LEU A 290 1.21 5.10 -18.25
N PRO A 291 1.69 6.29 -18.63
CA PRO A 291 2.13 6.55 -19.98
C PRO A 291 3.42 5.80 -20.31
N LEU A 292 3.52 5.29 -21.53
CA LEU A 292 4.72 4.67 -22.06
C LEU A 292 5.69 5.73 -22.56
N ASP A 293 6.95 5.64 -22.18
CA ASP A 293 8.04 6.34 -22.85
C ASP A 293 8.54 5.49 -24.03
N THR A 294 8.17 5.89 -25.22
CA THR A 294 8.57 5.17 -26.45
C THR A 294 10.06 5.26 -26.75
N LYS A 295 10.80 6.18 -26.09
CA LYS A 295 12.27 6.25 -26.14
C LYS A 295 12.92 5.20 -25.22
N ALA A 296 12.20 4.75 -24.18
CA ALA A 296 12.70 3.78 -23.22
C ALA A 296 12.33 2.33 -23.57
N ALA A 297 11.11 2.09 -24.06
CA ALA A 297 10.63 0.77 -24.45
C ALA A 297 9.58 0.84 -25.57
N SER A 298 9.44 -0.23 -26.36
CA SER A 298 8.43 -0.32 -27.43
C SER A 298 7.05 -0.74 -26.91
N LYS A 299 6.98 -1.33 -25.72
CA LYS A 299 5.74 -1.78 -25.06
C LYS A 299 5.92 -1.76 -23.54
N PRO A 300 4.81 -1.57 -22.80
CA PRO A 300 4.88 -1.64 -21.34
C PRO A 300 5.08 -3.07 -20.85
N GLN A 301 5.67 -3.20 -19.67
CA GLN A 301 5.82 -4.48 -18.95
C GLN A 301 4.67 -4.65 -17.94
N ASN A 302 4.88 -4.41 -16.70
CA ASN A 302 3.90 -4.30 -15.61
C ASN A 302 4.41 -3.28 -14.60
N SER A 303 3.50 -2.65 -13.87
CA SER A 303 3.86 -1.84 -12.71
C SER A 303 4.09 -2.74 -11.48
N ILE A 304 4.69 -2.17 -10.44
CA ILE A 304 4.82 -2.82 -9.13
C ILE A 304 3.87 -2.21 -8.11
N ILE A 305 3.62 -2.98 -7.06
CA ILE A 305 2.78 -2.51 -5.96
C ILE A 305 3.45 -1.41 -5.15
N GLY A 306 2.61 -0.63 -4.50
CA GLY A 306 2.89 0.13 -3.30
C GLY A 306 1.85 -0.17 -2.25
N GLY A 307 1.97 0.46 -1.10
CA GLY A 307 1.07 0.23 0.02
C GLY A 307 1.73 -0.65 1.07
N ALA A 308 0.98 -1.50 1.76
CA ALA A 308 1.50 -2.17 2.94
C ALA A 308 0.92 -3.56 3.17
N THR A 309 1.62 -4.29 4.02
CA THR A 309 1.29 -5.62 4.48
C THR A 309 1.33 -5.65 6.01
N LEU A 310 0.68 -6.64 6.63
CA LEU A 310 0.60 -6.80 8.07
C LEU A 310 1.62 -7.84 8.52
N TRP A 311 2.54 -7.40 9.36
CA TRP A 311 3.57 -8.24 9.98
C TRP A 311 3.16 -8.63 11.38
N VAL A 312 3.25 -9.93 11.68
CA VAL A 312 3.03 -10.44 13.05
C VAL A 312 4.35 -10.43 13.78
N LEU A 313 4.37 -9.81 14.97
CA LEU A 313 5.58 -9.72 15.79
C LEU A 313 5.57 -10.81 16.88
N LYS A 314 6.75 -11.39 17.14
CA LYS A 314 6.94 -12.39 18.21
C LYS A 314 6.97 -11.72 19.59
N GLY A 315 6.80 -12.55 20.63
CA GLY A 315 6.91 -12.13 22.04
C GLY A 315 5.58 -12.01 22.76
N HIS A 316 4.51 -12.55 22.20
CA HIS A 316 3.18 -12.64 22.78
C HIS A 316 2.80 -14.10 23.09
N ASP A 317 1.70 -14.32 23.79
CA ASP A 317 1.24 -15.64 24.17
C ASP A 317 0.62 -16.42 22.97
N LYS A 318 0.65 -17.75 23.04
CA LYS A 318 0.06 -18.58 21.97
C LYS A 318 -1.44 -18.31 21.73
N GLY A 319 -2.16 -17.93 22.78
CA GLY A 319 -3.57 -17.57 22.70
C GLY A 319 -3.79 -16.34 21.83
N ASP A 320 -2.93 -15.34 21.95
CA ASP A 320 -3.01 -14.10 21.21
C ASP A 320 -2.84 -14.35 19.71
N TYR A 321 -1.90 -15.23 19.32
CA TYR A 321 -1.69 -15.57 17.90
C TYR A 321 -2.85 -16.31 17.26
N LYS A 322 -3.68 -17.03 18.04
CA LYS A 322 -4.95 -17.56 17.52
C LYS A 322 -5.92 -16.42 17.15
N GLY A 323 -6.00 -15.40 18.00
CA GLY A 323 -6.78 -14.19 17.70
C GLY A 323 -6.25 -13.44 16.48
N VAL A 324 -4.92 -13.32 16.37
CA VAL A 324 -4.28 -12.73 15.18
C VAL A 324 -4.68 -13.51 13.92
N ALA A 325 -4.58 -14.84 13.93
CA ALA A 325 -4.92 -15.67 12.78
C ALA A 325 -6.41 -15.55 12.40
N LYS A 326 -7.33 -15.61 13.37
CA LYS A 326 -8.78 -15.39 13.13
C LYS A 326 -9.05 -14.03 12.50
N PHE A 327 -8.38 -12.97 12.98
CA PHE A 327 -8.49 -11.64 12.39
C PHE A 327 -7.94 -11.61 10.95
N MET A 328 -6.81 -12.27 10.66
CA MET A 328 -6.26 -12.36 9.31
C MET A 328 -7.20 -13.10 8.35
N THR A 329 -7.84 -14.20 8.79
CA THR A 329 -8.86 -14.93 8.03
C THR A 329 -10.05 -14.00 7.71
N TYR A 330 -10.57 -13.29 8.71
CA TYR A 330 -11.65 -12.32 8.53
C TYR A 330 -11.26 -11.21 7.54
N LEU A 331 -10.09 -10.62 7.72
CA LEU A 331 -9.58 -9.53 6.88
C LEU A 331 -9.42 -9.95 5.41
N SER A 332 -9.05 -11.22 5.17
CA SER A 332 -8.83 -11.77 3.83
C SER A 332 -10.11 -12.31 3.18
N SER A 333 -11.25 -12.26 3.89
CA SER A 333 -12.52 -12.72 3.31
C SER A 333 -12.89 -11.92 2.06
N PRO A 334 -13.52 -12.55 1.07
CA PRO A 334 -13.92 -11.88 -0.17
C PRO A 334 -14.77 -10.62 0.07
N GLU A 335 -15.67 -10.66 1.05
CA GLU A 335 -16.59 -9.57 1.38
C GLU A 335 -15.84 -8.35 1.94
N VAL A 336 -14.95 -8.57 2.91
CA VAL A 336 -14.15 -7.49 3.52
C VAL A 336 -13.21 -6.88 2.49
N GLN A 337 -12.55 -7.71 1.69
CA GLN A 337 -11.61 -7.24 0.68
C GLN A 337 -12.30 -6.56 -0.51
N ALA A 338 -13.47 -7.03 -0.95
CA ALA A 338 -14.26 -6.35 -1.98
C ALA A 338 -14.74 -4.98 -1.48
N TRP A 339 -15.28 -4.91 -0.25
CA TRP A 339 -15.67 -3.64 0.36
C TRP A 339 -14.48 -2.68 0.48
N TRP A 340 -13.34 -3.15 1.00
CA TRP A 340 -12.12 -2.34 1.13
C TRP A 340 -11.67 -1.78 -0.22
N HIS A 341 -11.61 -2.62 -1.25
CA HIS A 341 -11.29 -2.22 -2.61
C HIS A 341 -12.22 -1.13 -3.14
N GLN A 342 -13.53 -1.37 -3.06
CA GLN A 342 -14.55 -0.48 -3.61
C GLN A 342 -14.61 0.88 -2.92
N GLU A 343 -14.32 0.92 -1.63
CA GLU A 343 -14.32 2.15 -0.84
C GLU A 343 -13.04 2.96 -0.98
N THR A 344 -11.90 2.30 -1.17
CA THR A 344 -10.59 2.96 -1.11
C THR A 344 -9.91 3.13 -2.46
N GLY A 345 -10.09 2.17 -3.38
CA GLY A 345 -9.32 2.05 -4.62
C GLY A 345 -8.00 1.28 -4.46
N TYR A 346 -7.69 0.74 -3.26
CA TYR A 346 -6.68 -0.32 -3.14
C TYR A 346 -7.10 -1.51 -3.98
N VAL A 347 -6.16 -2.26 -4.55
CA VAL A 347 -6.53 -3.48 -5.28
C VAL A 347 -7.06 -4.53 -4.33
N PRO A 348 -8.04 -5.36 -4.71
CA PRO A 348 -8.40 -6.53 -3.93
C PRO A 348 -7.19 -7.47 -3.87
N ILE A 349 -6.86 -7.96 -2.67
CA ILE A 349 -5.67 -8.81 -2.51
C ILE A 349 -5.90 -10.24 -2.95
N THR A 350 -7.16 -10.71 -3.02
CA THR A 350 -7.54 -12.07 -3.43
C THR A 350 -8.30 -12.09 -4.75
N LYS A 351 -8.18 -13.20 -5.47
CA LYS A 351 -8.94 -13.48 -6.69
C LYS A 351 -10.45 -13.45 -6.43
N ALA A 352 -10.89 -14.05 -5.32
CA ALA A 352 -12.30 -14.12 -4.94
C ALA A 352 -12.91 -12.73 -4.70
N ALA A 353 -12.18 -11.80 -4.06
CA ALA A 353 -12.64 -10.43 -3.86
C ALA A 353 -12.76 -9.65 -5.18
N TYR A 354 -11.85 -9.89 -6.12
CA TYR A 354 -11.93 -9.30 -7.46
C TYR A 354 -13.17 -9.79 -8.22
N GLU A 355 -13.41 -11.11 -8.24
CA GLU A 355 -14.59 -11.69 -8.88
C GLU A 355 -15.90 -11.28 -8.20
N LEU A 356 -15.90 -11.12 -6.87
CA LEU A 356 -17.05 -10.60 -6.13
C LEU A 356 -17.37 -9.15 -6.56
N SER A 357 -16.35 -8.29 -6.67
CA SER A 357 -16.54 -6.90 -7.13
C SER A 357 -17.07 -6.83 -8.56
N LYS A 358 -16.65 -7.73 -9.44
CA LYS A 358 -17.23 -7.89 -10.80
C LYS A 358 -18.70 -8.30 -10.74
N LYS A 359 -19.00 -9.33 -9.97
CA LYS A 359 -20.38 -9.84 -9.81
C LYS A 359 -21.33 -8.79 -9.25
N GLN A 360 -20.85 -7.93 -8.37
CA GLN A 360 -21.59 -6.78 -7.82
C GLN A 360 -21.77 -5.63 -8.83
N GLY A 361 -21.18 -5.71 -10.03
CA GLY A 361 -21.25 -4.66 -11.05
C GLY A 361 -20.45 -3.42 -10.74
N PHE A 362 -19.50 -3.48 -9.79
CA PHE A 362 -18.75 -2.32 -9.34
C PHE A 362 -17.99 -1.63 -10.48
N TYR A 363 -17.30 -2.39 -11.31
CA TYR A 363 -16.51 -1.83 -12.44
C TYR A 363 -17.38 -1.27 -13.56
N ASN A 364 -18.61 -1.77 -13.74
CA ASN A 364 -19.57 -1.21 -14.69
C ASN A 364 -20.06 0.17 -14.22
N SER A 365 -20.33 0.29 -12.92
CA SER A 365 -20.78 1.55 -12.31
C SER A 365 -19.64 2.56 -12.09
N ASN A 366 -18.40 2.08 -12.02
CA ASN A 366 -17.19 2.90 -11.77
C ASN A 366 -16.10 2.55 -12.80
N PRO A 367 -16.28 2.90 -14.10
CA PRO A 367 -15.36 2.52 -15.17
C PRO A 367 -13.94 3.01 -14.92
N GLY A 368 -12.95 2.10 -15.12
CA GLY A 368 -11.53 2.37 -14.96
C GLY A 368 -10.98 2.06 -13.57
N THR A 369 -11.80 1.74 -12.57
CA THR A 369 -11.32 1.38 -11.23
C THR A 369 -10.61 0.02 -11.18
N ASP A 370 -10.69 -0.77 -12.25
CA ASP A 370 -9.92 -1.99 -12.45
C ASP A 370 -8.55 -1.77 -13.16
N THR A 371 -8.23 -0.52 -13.50
CA THR A 371 -6.96 -0.16 -14.19
C THR A 371 -5.73 -0.64 -13.41
N ALA A 372 -5.72 -0.47 -12.10
CA ALA A 372 -4.60 -0.87 -11.25
C ALA A 372 -4.32 -2.39 -11.34
N ILE A 373 -5.37 -3.22 -11.29
CA ILE A 373 -5.23 -4.68 -11.39
C ILE A 373 -4.74 -5.07 -12.79
N LYS A 374 -5.33 -4.48 -13.83
CA LYS A 374 -4.95 -4.72 -15.23
C LYS A 374 -3.48 -4.34 -15.48
N GLN A 375 -3.03 -3.23 -14.90
CA GLN A 375 -1.66 -2.74 -15.04
C GLN A 375 -0.64 -3.64 -14.32
N LEU A 376 -0.95 -4.06 -13.09
CA LEU A 376 -0.13 -4.99 -12.31
C LEU A 376 0.00 -6.37 -12.95
N SER A 377 -1.04 -6.81 -13.67
CA SER A 377 -1.15 -8.14 -14.27
C SER A 377 -0.97 -8.13 -15.80
N LEU A 378 -0.46 -7.03 -16.38
CA LEU A 378 -0.40 -6.85 -17.83
C LEU A 378 0.48 -7.90 -18.51
N ASN A 379 1.62 -8.20 -17.90
CA ASN A 379 2.55 -9.25 -18.33
C ASN A 379 3.06 -10.02 -17.11
N ALA A 380 3.63 -11.21 -17.36
CA ALA A 380 4.35 -11.93 -16.32
C ALA A 380 5.56 -11.09 -15.84
N PRO A 381 5.78 -10.99 -14.53
CA PRO A 381 6.91 -10.22 -13.99
C PRO A 381 8.26 -10.76 -14.47
N THR A 382 9.17 -9.84 -14.74
CA THR A 382 10.59 -10.12 -15.03
C THR A 382 11.45 -9.86 -13.79
N ALA A 383 12.75 -10.10 -13.89
CA ALA A 383 13.73 -9.70 -12.86
C ALA A 383 13.67 -8.20 -12.54
N ASN A 384 13.29 -7.36 -13.52
CA ASN A 384 13.19 -5.90 -13.35
C ASN A 384 11.83 -5.43 -12.84
N SER A 385 10.78 -6.27 -12.87
CA SER A 385 9.41 -5.84 -12.62
C SER A 385 8.64 -6.68 -11.59
N ARG A 386 9.29 -7.62 -10.90
CA ARG A 386 8.66 -8.41 -9.84
C ARG A 386 8.58 -7.71 -8.49
N GLY A 387 9.28 -6.60 -8.32
CA GLY A 387 9.37 -5.84 -7.07
C GLY A 387 10.79 -5.35 -6.77
N LEU A 388 10.98 -4.88 -5.54
CA LEU A 388 12.25 -4.32 -5.03
C LEU A 388 12.59 -4.97 -3.68
N ARG A 389 13.87 -5.27 -3.46
CA ARG A 389 14.34 -5.90 -2.23
C ARG A 389 15.61 -5.24 -1.71
N PHE A 390 15.58 -3.92 -1.50
CA PHE A 390 16.73 -3.14 -1.04
C PHE A 390 16.69 -2.95 0.47
N GLY A 391 17.80 -3.21 1.14
CA GLY A 391 17.97 -2.88 2.56
C GLY A 391 17.99 -1.37 2.79
N SER A 392 17.53 -0.92 3.95
CA SER A 392 17.44 0.51 4.30
C SER A 392 16.67 1.37 3.29
N PHE A 393 15.79 0.77 2.49
CA PHE A 393 15.17 1.48 1.36
C PHE A 393 14.22 2.60 1.79
N VAL A 394 13.72 2.58 3.01
CA VAL A 394 12.96 3.70 3.60
C VAL A 394 13.80 4.98 3.58
N GLN A 395 15.02 4.93 4.12
CA GLN A 395 15.93 6.07 4.15
C GLN A 395 16.46 6.43 2.76
N ILE A 396 16.67 5.42 1.91
CA ILE A 396 17.14 5.63 0.53
C ILE A 396 16.06 6.34 -0.29
N ARG A 397 14.78 5.98 -0.12
CA ARG A 397 13.67 6.68 -0.79
C ARG A 397 13.58 8.16 -0.37
N ASP A 398 13.88 8.48 0.89
CA ASP A 398 13.96 9.87 1.35
C ASP A 398 15.11 10.62 0.64
N ILE A 399 16.28 10.00 0.49
CA ILE A 399 17.42 10.56 -0.27
C ILE A 399 17.02 10.80 -1.74
N ILE A 400 16.39 9.83 -2.38
CA ILE A 400 15.91 9.98 -3.77
C ILE A 400 14.92 11.16 -3.86
N ASN A 401 14.02 11.30 -2.91
CA ASN A 401 13.06 12.41 -2.89
C ASN A 401 13.74 13.77 -2.73
N GLU A 402 14.73 13.89 -1.85
CA GLU A 402 15.55 15.12 -1.68
C GLU A 402 16.22 15.53 -2.99
N GLU A 403 16.87 14.58 -3.66
CA GLU A 403 17.56 14.84 -4.92
C GLU A 403 16.60 15.20 -6.07
N MET A 404 15.42 14.52 -6.12
CA MET A 404 14.39 14.87 -7.09
C MET A 404 13.82 16.27 -6.83
N GLU A 405 13.63 16.69 -5.58
CA GLU A 405 13.19 18.06 -5.26
C GLU A 405 14.23 19.10 -5.70
N ALA A 406 15.53 18.78 -5.56
CA ALA A 406 16.59 19.64 -6.08
C ALA A 406 16.57 19.75 -7.62
N ILE A 407 16.14 18.69 -8.31
CA ILE A 407 15.93 18.73 -9.77
C ILE A 407 14.73 19.59 -10.13
N TRP A 408 13.57 19.41 -9.43
CA TRP A 408 12.34 20.14 -9.75
C TRP A 408 12.48 21.65 -9.49
N ASN A 409 13.23 22.06 -8.49
CA ASN A 409 13.48 23.47 -8.20
C ASN A 409 14.64 24.08 -9.02
N GLY A 410 15.30 23.29 -9.87
CA GLY A 410 16.39 23.72 -10.76
C GLY A 410 17.76 23.86 -10.09
N SER A 411 17.92 23.41 -8.84
CA SER A 411 19.22 23.47 -8.13
C SER A 411 20.20 22.42 -8.66
N LYS A 412 19.69 21.31 -9.23
CA LYS A 412 20.50 20.26 -9.87
C LYS A 412 19.93 19.90 -11.24
N THR A 413 20.77 19.41 -12.12
CA THR A 413 20.34 18.72 -13.33
C THR A 413 19.82 17.31 -12.97
N ALA A 414 19.02 16.69 -13.84
CA ALA A 414 18.57 15.31 -13.64
C ALA A 414 19.75 14.34 -13.48
N SER A 415 20.84 14.54 -14.26
CA SER A 415 22.04 13.70 -14.13
C SER A 415 22.68 13.84 -12.75
N GLN A 416 22.93 15.07 -12.31
CA GLN A 416 23.53 15.31 -11.00
C GLN A 416 22.71 14.73 -9.85
N GLY A 417 21.40 15.04 -9.80
CA GLY A 417 20.55 14.57 -8.70
C GLY A 417 20.42 13.04 -8.67
N LEU A 418 20.25 12.39 -9.84
CA LEU A 418 20.11 10.93 -9.87
C LEU A 418 21.45 10.21 -9.58
N ASP A 419 22.58 10.76 -10.02
CA ASP A 419 23.90 10.19 -9.68
C ASP A 419 24.19 10.33 -8.18
N ASP A 420 23.91 11.50 -7.58
CA ASP A 420 24.06 11.72 -6.15
C ASP A 420 23.12 10.81 -5.33
N ALA A 421 21.87 10.62 -5.79
CA ALA A 421 20.92 9.72 -5.15
C ALA A 421 21.40 8.27 -5.16
N ALA A 422 21.92 7.80 -6.29
CA ALA A 422 22.48 6.45 -6.42
C ALA A 422 23.71 6.25 -5.54
N GLU A 423 24.65 7.20 -5.55
CA GLU A 423 25.86 7.15 -4.70
C GLU A 423 25.51 7.12 -3.21
N ARG A 424 24.67 8.06 -2.77
CA ARG A 424 24.20 8.14 -1.36
C ARG A 424 23.45 6.89 -0.95
N GLY A 425 22.59 6.36 -1.85
CA GLY A 425 21.83 5.13 -1.63
C GLY A 425 22.74 3.91 -1.50
N ASN A 426 23.73 3.78 -2.37
CA ASN A 426 24.71 2.67 -2.34
C ASN A 426 25.50 2.64 -1.02
N LYS A 427 25.84 3.78 -0.43
CA LYS A 427 26.47 3.84 0.89
C LYS A 427 25.60 3.19 1.98
N LEU A 428 24.28 3.40 1.92
CA LEU A 428 23.33 2.76 2.84
C LEU A 428 23.16 1.27 2.55
N LEU A 429 23.14 0.85 1.29
CA LEU A 429 23.12 -0.58 0.92
C LEU A 429 24.34 -1.31 1.48
N ARG A 430 25.56 -0.78 1.30
CA ARG A 430 26.78 -1.36 1.88
C ARG A 430 26.74 -1.45 3.40
N LYS A 431 26.18 -0.43 4.07
CA LYS A 431 26.02 -0.45 5.52
C LYS A 431 25.01 -1.53 5.96
N PHE A 432 23.90 -1.69 5.24
CA PHE A 432 22.91 -2.72 5.53
C PHE A 432 23.47 -4.12 5.29
N GLU A 433 24.14 -4.35 4.19
CA GLU A 433 24.80 -5.62 3.89
C GLU A 433 25.76 -6.01 5.00
N LYS A 434 26.70 -5.13 5.38
CA LYS A 434 27.67 -5.38 6.45
C LYS A 434 27.02 -5.73 7.80
N ALA A 435 25.82 -5.21 8.07
CA ALA A 435 25.08 -5.46 9.32
C ALA A 435 24.29 -6.77 9.31
N ASN A 436 24.06 -7.39 8.14
CA ASN A 436 23.13 -8.53 7.99
C ASN A 436 23.74 -9.77 7.31
N ASN A 437 25.03 -9.72 6.93
CA ASN A 437 25.83 -10.87 6.49
C ASN A 437 26.40 -11.69 7.65
#